data_6b39e78d9fb0da188f5b4ee81e9c3d77
#
_entry.id   6b39e78d9fb0da188f5b4ee81e9c3d77
#
_cell.length_a   1.000
_cell.length_b   1.000
_cell.length_c   1.000
_cell.angle_alpha   90.00
_cell.angle_beta   90.00
_cell.angle_gamma   90.00
#
_symmetry.space_group_name_H-M   'P 1'
#
loop_
_entity.id
_entity.type
_entity.pdbx_description
1 polymer ?
#
loop_
_entity_poly.entity_id
_entity_poly.type
_entity_poly.pdbx_seq_one_letter_code
_entity_poly.pdbx_strand_id
1 'polypeptide(L)'
;RDSTWTTWYKNGNKKFLATYINGKLNGKYIRWYEGGIIKELDGDYLNNKKHNKWVSWAKNGQKTEEINYDNGVHHGSHINWYGDKNDQHKSFHVNYKNGAKDGDWHYWYASGVDSLKSNYLDGEKDGHWVWWRKNGLKDKEGFYKKEKKHGVWTIWNDSSGIAYHKLHEET
;
A
#
# COMPACT_ATOMS: atom_id res chain seq x y z
N ARG A 1 29.61 10.72 -16.41
CA ARG A 1 30.39 9.92 -15.44
C ARG A 1 29.38 9.19 -14.55
N ASP A 2 29.57 7.89 -14.43
CA ASP A 2 28.79 7.05 -13.51
C ASP A 2 29.44 7.15 -12.13
N SER A 3 28.65 7.39 -11.10
CA SER A 3 29.16 7.56 -9.74
C SER A 3 28.15 7.16 -8.69
N THR A 4 28.64 6.55 -7.62
CA THR A 4 27.87 6.34 -6.40
C THR A 4 28.27 7.40 -5.39
N TRP A 5 27.31 8.16 -4.93
CA TRP A 5 27.47 9.19 -3.91
C TRP A 5 27.07 8.64 -2.56
N THR A 6 27.94 8.78 -1.58
CA THR A 6 27.65 8.41 -0.19
C THR A 6 27.90 9.62 0.70
N THR A 7 26.98 9.88 1.61
CA THR A 7 27.14 10.87 2.67
C THR A 7 27.05 10.20 4.04
N TRP A 8 27.59 10.86 5.06
CA TRP A 8 27.65 10.32 6.42
C TRP A 8 27.08 11.33 7.42
N TYR A 9 26.57 10.84 8.52
CA TYR A 9 26.25 11.62 9.69
C TYR A 9 27.51 12.07 10.41
N LYS A 10 27.39 13.03 11.35
CA LYS A 10 28.54 13.52 12.16
C LYS A 10 29.21 12.40 12.99
N ASN A 11 28.43 11.38 13.34
CA ASN A 11 28.93 10.21 14.09
C ASN A 11 29.64 9.15 13.21
N GLY A 12 29.85 9.42 11.94
CA GLY A 12 30.51 8.53 10.99
C GLY A 12 29.64 7.46 10.35
N ASN A 13 28.37 7.35 10.73
CA ASN A 13 27.44 6.39 10.13
C ASN A 13 26.96 6.86 8.75
N LYS A 14 26.66 5.91 7.86
CA LYS A 14 26.09 6.21 6.55
C LYS A 14 24.73 6.92 6.73
N LYS A 15 24.55 8.01 6.00
CA LYS A 15 23.30 8.77 5.95
C LYS A 15 22.54 8.48 4.67
N PHE A 16 23.24 8.43 3.55
CA PHE A 16 22.64 8.40 2.24
C PHE A 16 23.57 7.77 1.21
N LEU A 17 23.02 7.00 0.28
CA LEU A 17 23.69 6.47 -0.90
C LEU A 17 22.79 6.67 -2.12
N ALA A 18 23.35 7.18 -3.20
CA ALA A 18 22.65 7.29 -4.48
C ALA A 18 23.60 7.00 -5.65
N THR A 19 23.08 6.30 -6.64
CA THR A 19 23.80 6.00 -7.88
C THR A 19 23.34 6.92 -9.00
N TYR A 20 24.30 7.50 -9.70
CA TYR A 20 24.07 8.38 -10.85
C TYR A 20 24.72 7.81 -12.10
N ILE A 21 24.01 7.90 -13.22
CA ILE A 21 24.52 7.62 -14.57
C ILE A 21 24.23 8.86 -15.43
N ASN A 22 25.26 9.40 -16.04
CA ASN A 22 25.16 10.63 -16.86
C ASN A 22 24.41 11.78 -16.15
N GLY A 23 24.68 11.99 -14.85
CA GLY A 23 24.08 13.05 -14.04
C GLY A 23 22.64 12.84 -13.61
N LYS A 24 22.03 11.70 -13.93
CA LYS A 24 20.68 11.34 -13.51
C LYS A 24 20.74 10.24 -12.44
N LEU A 25 19.83 10.29 -11.46
CA LEU A 25 19.61 9.17 -10.54
C LEU A 25 19.27 7.91 -11.36
N ASN A 26 20.09 6.88 -11.20
CA ASN A 26 19.92 5.62 -11.94
C ASN A 26 20.58 4.48 -11.14
N GLY A 27 19.79 3.56 -10.62
CA GLY A 27 20.22 2.52 -9.71
C GLY A 27 19.85 2.81 -8.25
N LYS A 28 20.61 2.26 -7.33
CA LYS A 28 20.28 2.28 -5.90
C LYS A 28 20.18 3.67 -5.29
N TYR A 29 19.14 3.82 -4.45
CA TYR A 29 18.93 4.94 -3.57
C TYR A 29 18.59 4.41 -2.17
N ILE A 30 19.46 4.69 -1.19
CA ILE A 30 19.28 4.21 0.19
C ILE A 30 19.48 5.38 1.14
N ARG A 31 18.62 5.45 2.14
CA ARG A 31 18.72 6.40 3.25
C ARG A 31 18.68 5.64 4.56
N TRP A 32 19.51 6.03 5.53
CA TRP A 32 19.58 5.42 6.86
C TRP A 32 19.22 6.44 7.94
N TYR A 33 18.68 5.94 9.04
CA TYR A 33 18.59 6.72 10.27
C TYR A 33 20.00 6.95 10.85
N GLU A 34 20.14 7.96 11.73
CA GLU A 34 21.44 8.39 12.28
C GLU A 34 22.20 7.29 13.03
N GLY A 35 21.50 6.28 13.57
CA GLY A 35 22.13 5.07 14.13
C GLY A 35 22.91 4.23 13.11
N GLY A 36 22.73 4.45 11.82
CA GLY A 36 23.49 3.88 10.71
C GLY A 36 23.22 2.40 10.40
N ILE A 37 22.43 1.72 11.21
CA ILE A 37 22.12 0.29 11.07
C ILE A 37 20.78 0.11 10.33
N ILE A 38 19.77 0.90 10.72
CA ILE A 38 18.42 0.77 10.20
C ILE A 38 18.26 1.68 8.99
N LYS A 39 17.85 1.11 7.87
CA LYS A 39 17.45 1.88 6.69
C LYS A 39 16.16 2.63 7.02
N GLU A 40 16.05 3.85 6.52
CA GLU A 40 14.83 4.63 6.51
C GLU A 40 14.07 4.39 5.21
N LEU A 41 14.82 4.28 4.10
CA LEU A 41 14.29 4.12 2.75
C LEU A 41 15.28 3.34 1.87
N ASP A 42 14.77 2.44 1.03
CA ASP A 42 15.56 1.70 0.01
C ASP A 42 14.71 1.55 -1.25
N GLY A 43 15.28 1.86 -2.39
CA GLY A 43 14.64 1.70 -3.68
C GLY A 43 15.61 1.92 -4.83
N ASP A 44 15.06 1.93 -6.01
CA ASP A 44 15.81 2.14 -7.23
C ASP A 44 15.24 3.32 -8.02
N TYR A 45 16.12 4.06 -8.68
CA TYR A 45 15.75 5.04 -9.68
C TYR A 45 16.12 4.54 -11.07
N LEU A 46 15.33 4.93 -12.06
CA LEU A 46 15.62 4.85 -13.48
C LEU A 46 15.42 6.23 -14.10
N ASN A 47 16.50 6.86 -14.56
CA ASN A 47 16.46 8.20 -15.18
C ASN A 47 15.70 9.25 -14.34
N ASN A 48 16.05 9.41 -13.06
CA ASN A 48 15.40 10.31 -12.08
C ASN A 48 13.96 9.93 -11.69
N LYS A 49 13.42 8.80 -12.14
CA LYS A 49 12.09 8.33 -11.77
C LYS A 49 12.21 7.12 -10.84
N LYS A 50 11.38 7.05 -9.82
CA LYS A 50 11.29 5.85 -8.99
C LYS A 50 10.95 4.65 -9.88
N HIS A 51 11.62 3.52 -9.64
CA HIS A 51 11.46 2.30 -10.40
C HIS A 51 11.57 1.09 -9.48
N ASN A 52 10.92 -0.02 -9.81
CA ASN A 52 10.87 -1.21 -8.98
C ASN A 52 10.29 -0.96 -7.58
N LYS A 53 10.69 -1.81 -6.63
CA LYS A 53 10.22 -1.81 -5.25
C LYS A 53 10.93 -0.75 -4.42
N TRP A 54 10.14 0.04 -3.69
CA TRP A 54 10.57 0.96 -2.66
C TRP A 54 10.07 0.50 -1.31
N VAL A 55 10.94 0.50 -0.31
CA VAL A 55 10.64 0.05 1.05
C VAL A 55 11.03 1.14 2.03
N SER A 56 10.13 1.42 2.96
CA SER A 56 10.34 2.33 4.08
C SER A 56 10.30 1.58 5.41
N TRP A 57 11.09 2.04 6.38
CA TRP A 57 11.14 1.49 7.74
C TRP A 57 11.03 2.61 8.78
N ALA A 58 10.48 2.29 9.93
CA ALA A 58 10.52 3.11 11.12
C ALA A 58 11.90 2.99 11.83
N LYS A 59 12.18 3.89 12.77
CA LYS A 59 13.44 3.88 13.55
C LYS A 59 13.66 2.60 14.37
N ASN A 60 12.60 1.88 14.69
CA ASN A 60 12.65 0.58 15.37
C ASN A 60 12.97 -0.60 14.44
N GLY A 61 13.16 -0.35 13.13
CA GLY A 61 13.48 -1.35 12.12
C GLY A 61 12.27 -2.06 11.50
N GLN A 62 11.05 -1.75 11.94
CA GLN A 62 9.84 -2.30 11.34
C GLN A 62 9.55 -1.66 9.99
N LYS A 63 9.11 -2.46 9.02
CA LYS A 63 8.62 -1.93 7.76
C LYS A 63 7.35 -1.10 7.98
N THR A 64 7.28 0.05 7.34
CA THR A 64 6.10 0.91 7.32
C THR A 64 5.40 0.90 5.98
N GLU A 65 6.16 0.76 4.90
CA GLU A 65 5.61 0.80 3.55
C GLU A 65 6.45 -0.03 2.57
N GLU A 66 5.77 -0.66 1.62
CA GLU A 66 6.37 -1.31 0.46
C GLU A 66 5.52 -0.99 -0.76
N ILE A 67 6.11 -0.32 -1.75
CA ILE A 67 5.38 0.18 -2.92
C ILE A 67 6.20 -0.07 -4.19
N ASN A 68 5.54 -0.47 -5.27
CA ASN A 68 6.16 -0.71 -6.55
C ASN A 68 5.87 0.43 -7.53
N TYR A 69 6.90 0.79 -8.29
CA TYR A 69 6.85 1.82 -9.32
C TYR A 69 7.35 1.28 -10.66
N ASP A 70 6.74 1.75 -11.73
CA ASP A 70 7.31 1.72 -13.06
C ASP A 70 7.44 3.14 -13.59
N ASN A 71 8.67 3.56 -13.88
CA ASN A 71 8.99 4.90 -14.41
C ASN A 71 8.35 6.08 -13.64
N GLY A 72 8.27 5.98 -12.31
CA GLY A 72 7.72 7.00 -11.41
C GLY A 72 6.22 6.90 -11.18
N VAL A 73 5.55 5.94 -11.81
CA VAL A 73 4.11 5.68 -11.67
C VAL A 73 3.89 4.44 -10.82
N HIS A 74 2.89 4.43 -9.97
CA HIS A 74 2.53 3.24 -9.18
C HIS A 74 2.15 2.08 -10.11
N HIS A 75 2.79 0.93 -9.94
CA HIS A 75 2.54 -0.26 -10.74
C HIS A 75 2.77 -1.52 -9.91
N GLY A 76 1.75 -2.36 -9.76
CA GLY A 76 1.79 -3.53 -8.90
C GLY A 76 1.41 -3.23 -7.46
N SER A 77 1.94 -4.00 -6.53
CA SER A 77 1.55 -4.01 -5.12
C SER A 77 2.02 -2.76 -4.37
N HIS A 78 1.15 -2.25 -3.49
CA HIS A 78 1.45 -1.28 -2.45
C HIS A 78 0.92 -1.80 -1.11
N ILE A 79 1.81 -1.97 -0.14
CA ILE A 79 1.51 -2.49 1.19
C ILE A 79 1.93 -1.44 2.21
N ASN A 80 1.09 -1.20 3.20
CA ASN A 80 1.41 -0.37 4.36
C ASN A 80 1.13 -1.17 5.63
N TRP A 81 1.88 -0.88 6.69
CA TRP A 81 1.76 -1.52 8.01
C TRP A 81 1.45 -0.50 9.08
N TYR A 82 0.70 -0.93 10.09
CA TYR A 82 0.58 -0.16 11.33
C TYR A 82 1.93 -0.12 12.05
N GLY A 83 2.35 1.05 12.50
CA GLY A 83 3.69 1.28 13.08
C GLY A 83 3.86 0.88 14.55
N ASP A 84 3.00 0.04 15.12
CA ASP A 84 3.08 -0.34 16.53
C ASP A 84 4.18 -1.37 16.78
N LYS A 85 4.89 -1.16 17.91
CA LYS A 85 6.15 -1.85 18.23
C LYS A 85 6.08 -3.38 18.31
N ASN A 86 4.91 -3.96 18.45
CA ASN A 86 4.74 -5.40 18.69
C ASN A 86 3.94 -6.11 17.61
N ASP A 87 3.39 -5.41 16.63
CA ASP A 87 2.44 -5.98 15.70
C ASP A 87 2.69 -5.48 14.28
N GLN A 88 3.11 -6.41 13.40
CA GLN A 88 3.33 -6.11 11.98
C GLN A 88 2.06 -6.33 11.15
N HIS A 89 0.89 -5.95 11.69
CA HIS A 89 -0.33 -6.01 10.92
C HIS A 89 -0.29 -5.01 9.76
N LYS A 90 -0.68 -5.48 8.61
CA LYS A 90 -0.89 -4.60 7.46
C LYS A 90 -2.06 -3.68 7.75
N SER A 91 -1.94 -2.41 7.37
CA SER A 91 -3.08 -1.49 7.34
C SER A 91 -3.81 -1.59 6.01
N PHE A 92 -3.06 -1.80 4.93
CA PHE A 92 -3.61 -2.14 3.63
C PHE A 92 -2.64 -2.93 2.74
N HIS A 93 -3.20 -3.64 1.79
CA HIS A 93 -2.53 -4.20 0.61
C HIS A 93 -3.41 -3.95 -0.60
N VAL A 94 -2.91 -3.17 -1.54
CA VAL A 94 -3.64 -2.69 -2.70
C VAL A 94 -2.78 -2.83 -3.96
N ASN A 95 -3.42 -2.82 -5.12
CA ASN A 95 -2.72 -2.98 -6.40
C ASN A 95 -3.01 -1.82 -7.35
N TYR A 96 -2.01 -1.51 -8.16
CA TYR A 96 -2.07 -0.49 -9.19
C TYR A 96 -1.57 -1.03 -10.53
N LYS A 97 -2.14 -0.52 -11.61
CA LYS A 97 -1.68 -0.74 -12.97
C LYS A 97 -1.58 0.61 -13.68
N ASN A 98 -0.35 1.01 -14.03
CA ASN A 98 -0.09 2.30 -14.70
C ASN A 98 -0.70 3.51 -13.96
N GLY A 99 -0.66 3.51 -12.63
CA GLY A 99 -1.19 4.57 -11.76
C GLY A 99 -2.67 4.48 -11.43
N ALA A 100 -3.45 3.67 -12.14
CA ALA A 100 -4.84 3.40 -11.83
C ALA A 100 -4.97 2.27 -10.80
N LYS A 101 -6.01 2.31 -9.98
CA LYS A 101 -6.38 1.20 -9.10
C LYS A 101 -6.74 -0.02 -9.96
N ASP A 102 -6.20 -1.20 -9.65
CA ASP A 102 -6.46 -2.39 -10.42
C ASP A 102 -6.29 -3.65 -9.57
N GLY A 103 -7.24 -4.59 -9.66
CA GLY A 103 -7.24 -5.81 -8.86
C GLY A 103 -7.69 -5.62 -7.41
N ASP A 104 -7.22 -6.52 -6.54
CA ASP A 104 -7.65 -6.61 -5.15
C ASP A 104 -7.15 -5.47 -4.29
N TRP A 105 -8.05 -4.94 -3.45
CA TRP A 105 -7.78 -3.91 -2.46
C TRP A 105 -8.27 -4.39 -1.10
N HIS A 106 -7.35 -4.57 -0.15
CA HIS A 106 -7.63 -5.11 1.17
C HIS A 106 -7.11 -4.17 2.26
N TYR A 107 -7.98 -3.84 3.19
CA TYR A 107 -7.68 -3.02 4.37
C TYR A 107 -7.97 -3.80 5.63
N TRP A 108 -7.19 -3.53 6.67
CA TRP A 108 -7.36 -4.10 8.01
C TRP A 108 -7.47 -2.98 9.05
N TYR A 109 -8.13 -3.27 10.15
CA TYR A 109 -8.00 -2.49 11.36
C TYR A 109 -6.66 -2.76 12.04
N ALA A 110 -6.26 -1.89 13.00
CA ALA A 110 -5.02 -2.07 13.75
C ALA A 110 -5.00 -3.37 14.59
N SER A 111 -6.16 -3.92 14.92
CA SER A 111 -6.32 -5.24 15.56
C SER A 111 -6.03 -6.42 14.63
N GLY A 112 -5.74 -6.20 13.35
CA GLY A 112 -5.57 -7.24 12.34
C GLY A 112 -6.88 -7.78 11.75
N VAL A 113 -8.02 -7.35 12.25
CA VAL A 113 -9.34 -7.70 11.69
C VAL A 113 -9.52 -7.03 10.35
N ASP A 114 -10.09 -7.74 9.38
CA ASP A 114 -10.48 -7.17 8.08
C ASP A 114 -11.38 -5.94 8.28
N SER A 115 -11.19 -4.89 7.49
CA SER A 115 -12.07 -3.73 7.46
C SER A 115 -12.77 -3.57 6.12
N LEU A 116 -12.06 -3.84 5.03
CA LEU A 116 -12.59 -3.77 3.67
C LEU A 116 -11.85 -4.75 2.76
N LYS A 117 -12.59 -5.54 2.01
CA LYS A 117 -12.11 -6.22 0.78
C LYS A 117 -12.87 -5.69 -0.40
N SER A 118 -12.18 -5.33 -1.45
CA SER A 118 -12.75 -4.69 -2.62
C SER A 118 -11.93 -5.01 -3.86
N ASN A 119 -12.50 -4.74 -5.02
CA ASN A 119 -11.82 -4.91 -6.29
C ASN A 119 -12.01 -3.69 -7.18
N TYR A 120 -10.99 -3.39 -7.97
CA TYR A 120 -11.00 -2.34 -8.98
C TYR A 120 -10.56 -2.91 -10.32
N LEU A 121 -11.10 -2.37 -11.39
CA LEU A 121 -10.68 -2.65 -12.76
C LEU A 121 -10.45 -1.32 -13.47
N ASP A 122 -9.24 -1.10 -13.94
CA ASP A 122 -8.81 0.11 -14.66
C ASP A 122 -9.22 1.44 -13.97
N GLY A 123 -9.18 1.48 -12.64
CA GLY A 123 -9.48 2.65 -11.80
C GLY A 123 -10.91 2.71 -11.27
N GLU A 124 -11.83 1.94 -11.82
CA GLU A 124 -13.24 1.91 -11.44
C GLU A 124 -13.52 0.79 -10.44
N LYS A 125 -14.50 0.99 -9.53
CA LYS A 125 -14.98 -0.09 -8.67
C LYS A 125 -15.62 -1.18 -9.52
N ASP A 126 -15.15 -2.40 -9.34
CA ASP A 126 -15.66 -3.58 -10.02
C ASP A 126 -15.59 -4.80 -9.10
N GLY A 127 -16.49 -5.79 -9.26
CA GLY A 127 -16.49 -7.01 -8.46
C GLY A 127 -17.08 -6.87 -7.06
N HIS A 128 -16.71 -7.81 -6.18
CA HIS A 128 -17.28 -7.97 -4.84
C HIS A 128 -16.64 -7.03 -3.84
N TRP A 129 -17.46 -6.37 -3.03
CA TRP A 129 -17.06 -5.46 -1.97
C TRP A 129 -17.67 -5.90 -0.66
N VAL A 130 -16.81 -6.02 0.40
CA VAL A 130 -17.20 -6.45 1.74
C VAL A 130 -16.60 -5.51 2.76
N TRP A 131 -17.41 -5.01 3.68
CA TRP A 131 -16.98 -4.21 4.82
C TRP A 131 -17.22 -4.98 6.11
N TRP A 132 -16.30 -4.84 7.03
CA TRP A 132 -16.39 -5.40 8.37
C TRP A 132 -16.30 -4.30 9.43
N ARG A 133 -16.88 -4.57 10.57
CA ARG A 133 -16.76 -3.77 11.77
C ARG A 133 -15.51 -4.18 12.55
N LYS A 134 -15.08 -3.34 13.51
CA LYS A 134 -13.91 -3.62 14.36
C LYS A 134 -14.03 -4.90 15.20
N ASN A 135 -15.25 -5.35 15.48
CA ASN A 135 -15.54 -6.61 16.18
C ASN A 135 -15.47 -7.87 15.27
N GLY A 136 -15.13 -7.71 13.99
CA GLY A 136 -15.00 -8.80 13.02
C GLY A 136 -16.30 -9.22 12.34
N LEU A 137 -17.44 -8.66 12.73
CA LEU A 137 -18.70 -8.93 12.06
C LEU A 137 -18.82 -8.15 10.74
N LYS A 138 -19.45 -8.75 9.76
CA LYS A 138 -19.76 -8.04 8.51
C LYS A 138 -20.68 -6.84 8.78
N ASP A 139 -20.40 -5.74 8.12
CA ASP A 139 -21.23 -4.54 8.11
C ASP A 139 -22.14 -4.52 6.89
N LYS A 140 -21.57 -4.67 5.72
CA LYS A 140 -22.28 -4.74 4.45
C LYS A 140 -21.45 -5.42 3.38
N GLU A 141 -22.12 -5.94 2.35
CA GLU A 141 -21.46 -6.44 1.15
C GLU A 141 -22.36 -6.28 -0.08
N GLY A 142 -21.75 -6.30 -1.26
CA GLY A 142 -22.45 -6.23 -2.53
C GLY A 142 -21.45 -6.17 -3.67
N PHE A 143 -21.98 -6.00 -4.85
CA PHE A 143 -21.18 -5.92 -6.06
C PHE A 143 -21.21 -4.51 -6.65
N TYR A 144 -20.07 -4.12 -7.24
CA TYR A 144 -19.96 -2.98 -8.14
C TYR A 144 -19.63 -3.47 -9.54
N LYS A 145 -20.11 -2.74 -10.52
CA LYS A 145 -19.73 -2.85 -11.92
C LYS A 145 -19.61 -1.46 -12.50
N LYS A 146 -18.40 -1.09 -12.90
CA LYS A 146 -18.09 0.25 -13.42
C LYS A 146 -18.63 1.37 -12.52
N GLU A 147 -18.20 1.40 -11.26
CA GLU A 147 -18.60 2.38 -10.22
C GLU A 147 -20.06 2.28 -9.74
N LYS A 148 -20.94 1.55 -10.44
CA LYS A 148 -22.35 1.41 -10.07
C LYS A 148 -22.58 0.18 -9.20
N LYS A 149 -23.47 0.31 -8.22
CA LYS A 149 -23.94 -0.85 -7.46
C LYS A 149 -24.68 -1.80 -8.39
N HIS A 150 -24.39 -3.09 -8.27
CA HIS A 150 -24.92 -4.13 -9.11
C HIS A 150 -25.45 -5.30 -8.27
N GLY A 151 -26.62 -5.84 -8.62
CA GLY A 151 -27.20 -6.99 -7.96
C GLY A 151 -27.60 -6.75 -6.49
N VAL A 152 -27.58 -7.82 -5.70
CA VAL A 152 -28.02 -7.81 -4.31
C VAL A 152 -26.98 -7.16 -3.41
N TRP A 153 -27.45 -6.28 -2.54
CA TRP A 153 -26.68 -5.69 -1.44
C TRP A 153 -27.24 -6.16 -0.12
N THR A 154 -26.35 -6.68 0.74
CA THR A 154 -26.67 -7.14 2.09
C THR A 154 -26.08 -6.18 3.10
N ILE A 155 -26.87 -5.79 4.09
CA ILE A 155 -26.47 -4.94 5.22
C ILE A 155 -26.86 -5.70 6.49
N TRP A 156 -25.94 -5.79 7.46
CA TRP A 156 -26.18 -6.45 8.75
C TRP A 156 -26.45 -5.42 9.85
N ASN A 157 -27.44 -5.70 10.69
CA ASN A 157 -27.75 -4.86 11.84
C ASN A 157 -26.73 -5.09 12.98
N ASP A 158 -26.44 -4.04 13.74
CA ASP A 158 -25.46 -4.07 14.84
C ASP A 158 -25.80 -5.03 15.97
N SER A 159 -27.10 -5.21 16.26
CA SER A 159 -27.56 -5.79 17.52
C SER A 159 -27.97 -7.26 17.44
N SER A 160 -28.24 -7.79 16.25
CA SER A 160 -28.89 -9.09 16.12
C SER A 160 -28.27 -10.03 15.10
N GLY A 161 -27.29 -9.58 14.31
CA GLY A 161 -26.76 -10.36 13.19
C GLY A 161 -27.78 -10.62 12.06
N ILE A 162 -28.94 -9.96 12.11
CA ILE A 162 -29.98 -10.08 11.10
C ILE A 162 -29.55 -9.33 9.85
N ALA A 163 -29.52 -10.01 8.73
CA ALA A 163 -29.20 -9.42 7.43
C ALA A 163 -30.44 -8.80 6.78
N TYR A 164 -30.30 -7.60 6.28
CA TYR A 164 -31.30 -6.97 5.41
C TYR A 164 -30.77 -7.00 3.99
N HIS A 165 -31.58 -7.51 3.07
CA HIS A 165 -31.27 -7.52 1.65
C HIS A 165 -31.93 -6.34 0.96
N LYS A 166 -31.14 -5.50 0.31
CA LYS A 166 -31.66 -4.44 -0.55
C LYS A 166 -31.19 -4.73 -1.97
N LEU A 167 -32.17 -5.00 -2.84
CA LEU A 167 -31.93 -5.12 -4.28
C LEU A 167 -31.64 -3.72 -4.84
N HIS A 168 -30.60 -3.59 -5.61
CA HIS A 168 -30.37 -2.45 -6.49
C HIS A 168 -30.45 -2.98 -7.91
N GLU A 169 -31.51 -2.59 -8.59
CA GLU A 169 -31.65 -2.84 -10.03
C GLU A 169 -30.74 -1.86 -10.79
N GLU A 170 -30.11 -2.35 -11.86
CA GLU A 170 -29.41 -1.47 -12.81
C GLU A 170 -30.47 -0.60 -13.52
N THR A 171 -30.30 0.72 -13.46
CA THR A 171 -30.92 1.66 -14.37
C THR A 171 -29.96 2.02 -15.48
#